data_2847477a2ebebb49ef5a75ba550de53f
#
_entry.id   2847477a2ebebb49ef5a75ba550de53f
#
_cell.length_a   1.000
_cell.length_b   1.000
_cell.length_c   1.000
_cell.angle_alpha   90.00
_cell.angle_beta   90.00
_cell.angle_gamma   90.00
#
_symmetry.space_group_name_H-M   'P 1'
#
loop_
_entity.id
_entity.type
_entity.pdbx_description
1 polymer ?
#
loop_
_entity_poly.entity_id
_entity_poly.type
_entity_poly.pdbx_seq_one_letter_code
_entity_poly.pdbx_strand_id
1 'polypeptide(L)'
;MTVFILVPGMFTGAQVWEETAARLAKAGDEVHTVDLTGLGAARVAEPTDVDAPVDLETHIADVLSVIDALAPAPGREIVLVGHDYGVHPVMGAADRRAERVARIVCVDSALPRDGVPALAAVPDQRLREQMAERGSAERGELPPPVRDEWQRWGSTAGVPAAALDRLTDLAAPQPLGTLLQPLRLTGAVAVPTTGVLCTGNGTSIELVRMLVGMGDPALQVLTAPGVTFFELPTGHWPMLSCPAELADVLRKAAAGEGNRLEPADATQPPAHLRPFLLDVPDLPRERIGNVDLYLPAHAEGPRPAVVFVHGGPVPADARPTPRDWPTLTGYARYAAGEGVVGVTLDHRLHDIADYERAAGDVAAAVERVRADPRVDADRIALWFFSGGGPIAADWLAAPPTWLRCLAATYPVLAPLPNWGLPGGRFRPAEALAHAGALPIVLTRVGLESPEIAATVEEFLAAATGCRAQVEVVDVPNGHHGFETRDPTDESREAVHRAMGRVLGRLRP
;
A
#
# COMPACT_ATOMS: atom_id res chain seq x y z
N MET A 1 29.92 21.43 0.35
CA MET A 1 28.95 22.08 -0.57
C MET A 1 28.13 20.95 -1.17
N THR A 2 26.84 20.99 -0.95
CA THR A 2 25.93 19.94 -1.44
C THR A 2 25.55 20.23 -2.90
N VAL A 3 25.54 19.19 -3.72
CA VAL A 3 25.07 19.23 -5.11
C VAL A 3 23.84 18.36 -5.22
N PHE A 4 22.70 18.94 -5.50
CA PHE A 4 21.46 18.21 -5.74
C PHE A 4 21.28 17.94 -7.24
N ILE A 5 21.02 16.70 -7.61
CA ILE A 5 20.59 16.31 -8.96
C ILE A 5 19.14 15.83 -8.85
N LEU A 6 18.21 16.58 -9.45
CA LEU A 6 16.77 16.39 -9.33
C LEU A 6 16.22 15.72 -10.59
N VAL A 7 15.63 14.53 -10.43
CA VAL A 7 15.13 13.69 -11.52
C VAL A 7 13.60 13.62 -11.43
N PRO A 8 12.88 14.00 -12.51
CA PRO A 8 11.42 14.05 -12.51
C PRO A 8 10.77 12.65 -12.59
N GLY A 9 9.48 12.60 -12.26
CA GLY A 9 8.64 11.41 -12.38
C GLY A 9 8.06 11.20 -13.77
N MET A 10 7.09 10.27 -13.86
CA MET A 10 6.42 9.95 -15.12
C MET A 10 5.80 11.19 -15.78
N PHE A 11 5.80 11.21 -17.12
CA PHE A 11 5.20 12.25 -17.96
C PHE A 11 5.79 13.65 -17.81
N THR A 12 6.74 13.86 -16.89
CA THR A 12 7.22 15.20 -16.51
C THR A 12 8.68 15.42 -16.89
N GLY A 13 9.07 16.67 -17.06
CA GLY A 13 10.45 17.09 -17.29
C GLY A 13 11.00 17.92 -16.12
N ALA A 14 12.20 18.45 -16.29
CA ALA A 14 12.92 19.24 -15.30
C ALA A 14 12.14 20.42 -14.72
N GLN A 15 11.20 20.97 -15.49
CA GLN A 15 10.41 22.14 -15.10
C GLN A 15 9.56 21.94 -13.83
N VAL A 16 9.23 20.71 -13.46
CA VAL A 16 8.48 20.46 -12.22
C VAL A 16 9.28 20.83 -10.96
N TRP A 17 10.60 20.88 -11.08
CA TRP A 17 11.52 21.18 -10.00
C TRP A 17 11.90 22.66 -9.87
N GLU A 18 11.46 23.54 -10.79
CA GLU A 18 11.92 24.94 -10.86
C GLU A 18 11.89 25.66 -9.50
N GLU A 19 10.77 25.57 -8.77
CA GLU A 19 10.63 26.30 -7.51
C GLU A 19 11.48 25.68 -6.40
N THR A 20 11.52 24.36 -6.28
CA THR A 20 12.38 23.66 -5.33
C THR A 20 13.85 23.92 -5.62
N ALA A 21 14.29 23.87 -6.88
CA ALA A 21 15.65 24.16 -7.31
C ALA A 21 16.05 25.60 -6.97
N ALA A 22 15.18 26.58 -7.24
CA ALA A 22 15.44 27.98 -6.90
C ALA A 22 15.63 28.18 -5.39
N ARG A 23 14.87 27.45 -4.55
CA ARG A 23 15.01 27.53 -3.09
C ARG A 23 16.30 26.91 -2.59
N LEU A 24 16.70 25.74 -3.09
CA LEU A 24 17.98 25.11 -2.79
C LEU A 24 19.14 26.01 -3.19
N ALA A 25 19.11 26.56 -4.41
CA ALA A 25 20.14 27.48 -4.90
C ALA A 25 20.23 28.76 -4.05
N LYS A 26 19.09 29.32 -3.61
CA LYS A 26 19.05 30.47 -2.70
C LYS A 26 19.67 30.15 -1.33
N ALA A 27 19.59 28.91 -0.90
CA ALA A 27 20.20 28.43 0.35
C ALA A 27 21.71 28.16 0.21
N GLY A 28 22.30 28.30 -1.00
CA GLY A 28 23.72 28.15 -1.27
C GLY A 28 24.14 26.77 -1.79
N ASP A 29 23.17 25.92 -2.13
CA ASP A 29 23.44 24.61 -2.71
C ASP A 29 23.58 24.71 -4.25
N GLU A 30 24.36 23.81 -4.84
CA GLU A 30 24.43 23.64 -6.29
C GLU A 30 23.30 22.70 -6.73
N VAL A 31 22.56 23.06 -7.78
CA VAL A 31 21.39 22.29 -8.21
C VAL A 31 21.41 22.06 -9.72
N HIS A 32 21.21 20.81 -10.10
CA HIS A 32 21.02 20.36 -11.47
C HIS A 32 19.68 19.64 -11.60
N THR A 33 18.88 20.03 -12.56
CA THR A 33 17.65 19.32 -12.93
C THR A 33 17.93 18.50 -14.19
N VAL A 34 17.44 17.28 -14.23
CA VAL A 34 17.65 16.36 -15.35
C VAL A 34 16.44 16.37 -16.26
N ASP A 35 16.63 16.62 -17.55
CA ASP A 35 15.66 16.28 -18.56
C ASP A 35 15.93 14.87 -19.06
N LEU A 36 14.98 13.96 -18.84
CA LEU A 36 15.09 12.59 -19.32
C LEU A 36 14.74 12.52 -20.81
N THR A 37 15.50 11.76 -21.57
CA THR A 37 15.33 11.62 -23.03
C THR A 37 13.88 11.22 -23.37
N GLY A 38 13.24 11.95 -24.29
CA GLY A 38 11.84 11.75 -24.66
C GLY A 38 10.83 12.44 -23.76
N LEU A 39 11.25 13.07 -22.64
CA LEU A 39 10.42 13.81 -21.69
C LEU A 39 10.87 15.28 -21.61
N GLY A 40 9.97 16.16 -21.20
CA GLY A 40 10.27 17.56 -20.97
C GLY A 40 10.88 18.26 -22.20
N ALA A 41 11.90 19.09 -21.97
CA ALA A 41 12.59 19.81 -23.03
C ALA A 41 13.45 18.88 -23.93
N ALA A 42 13.88 17.74 -23.43
CA ALA A 42 14.64 16.76 -24.21
C ALA A 42 13.82 16.08 -25.33
N ARG A 43 12.50 16.23 -25.33
CA ARG A 43 11.63 15.76 -26.43
C ARG A 43 11.76 16.61 -27.69
N VAL A 44 12.14 17.88 -27.55
CA VAL A 44 12.24 18.84 -28.66
C VAL A 44 13.58 18.74 -29.38
N ALA A 45 14.58 18.17 -28.75
CA ALA A 45 15.87 17.87 -29.37
C ALA A 45 15.66 16.71 -30.37
N GLU A 46 15.88 16.94 -31.67
CA GLU A 46 15.80 15.88 -32.68
C GLU A 46 16.72 14.72 -32.27
N PRO A 47 16.20 13.46 -32.24
CA PRO A 47 17.02 12.31 -31.88
C PRO A 47 18.18 12.22 -32.88
N THR A 48 19.41 12.19 -32.38
CA THR A 48 20.62 12.03 -33.23
C THR A 48 20.73 10.62 -33.80
N ASP A 49 19.89 9.69 -33.32
CA ASP A 49 19.73 8.35 -33.88
C ASP A 49 18.25 7.96 -33.86
N VAL A 50 17.59 8.08 -35.00
CA VAL A 50 16.13 7.95 -35.17
C VAL A 50 15.61 6.52 -34.86
N ASP A 51 16.52 5.55 -34.63
CA ASP A 51 16.19 4.14 -34.56
C ASP A 51 16.35 3.45 -33.20
N ALA A 52 16.98 4.08 -32.20
CA ALA A 52 17.14 3.45 -30.88
C ALA A 52 15.89 3.69 -30.01
N PRO A 53 15.27 2.63 -29.43
CA PRO A 53 14.18 2.79 -28.49
C PRO A 53 14.68 3.46 -27.20
N VAL A 54 13.91 4.42 -26.68
CA VAL A 54 14.18 5.01 -25.36
C VAL A 54 13.71 4.03 -24.28
N ASP A 55 14.63 3.62 -23.42
CA ASP A 55 14.42 2.66 -22.36
C ASP A 55 14.98 3.15 -21.01
N LEU A 56 14.94 2.33 -19.96
CA LEU A 56 15.45 2.70 -18.63
C LEU A 56 16.97 2.96 -18.66
N GLU A 57 17.73 2.19 -19.46
CA GLU A 57 19.19 2.42 -19.60
C GLU A 57 19.50 3.79 -20.21
N THR A 58 18.66 4.25 -21.15
CA THR A 58 18.77 5.61 -21.70
C THR A 58 18.61 6.65 -20.59
N HIS A 59 17.60 6.53 -19.75
CA HIS A 59 17.37 7.47 -18.65
C HIS A 59 18.44 7.36 -17.54
N ILE A 60 18.99 6.18 -17.31
CA ILE A 60 20.15 6.02 -16.41
C ILE A 60 21.37 6.77 -16.99
N ALA A 61 21.59 6.67 -18.31
CA ALA A 61 22.68 7.39 -18.97
C ALA A 61 22.50 8.92 -18.89
N ASP A 62 21.27 9.44 -18.97
CA ASP A 62 20.99 10.86 -18.77
C ASP A 62 21.45 11.33 -17.39
N VAL A 63 21.11 10.58 -16.32
CA VAL A 63 21.54 10.91 -14.95
C VAL A 63 23.05 10.79 -14.80
N LEU A 64 23.67 9.74 -15.36
CA LEU A 64 25.12 9.54 -15.35
C LEU A 64 25.86 10.68 -16.05
N SER A 65 25.32 11.20 -17.15
CA SER A 65 25.93 12.31 -17.88
C SER A 65 26.08 13.56 -17.01
N VAL A 66 25.08 13.85 -16.16
CA VAL A 66 25.13 14.97 -15.21
C VAL A 66 26.15 14.69 -14.10
N ILE A 67 26.16 13.47 -13.53
CA ILE A 67 27.16 13.09 -12.51
C ILE A 67 28.57 13.20 -13.04
N ASP A 68 28.83 12.70 -14.24
CA ASP A 68 30.16 12.62 -14.84
C ASP A 68 30.67 14.02 -15.33
N ALA A 69 29.76 14.93 -15.67
CA ALA A 69 30.09 16.33 -15.98
C ALA A 69 30.55 17.13 -14.75
N LEU A 70 30.19 16.69 -13.54
CA LEU A 70 30.59 17.35 -12.31
C LEU A 70 32.03 16.98 -11.95
N ALA A 71 32.96 17.97 -11.92
CA ALA A 71 34.33 17.73 -11.51
C ALA A 71 34.38 17.21 -10.05
N PRO A 72 35.18 16.15 -9.79
CA PRO A 72 35.42 15.73 -8.42
C PRO A 72 36.11 16.84 -7.63
N ALA A 73 35.58 17.18 -6.45
CA ALA A 73 36.19 18.17 -5.57
C ALA A 73 36.07 17.73 -4.10
N PRO A 74 37.08 17.95 -3.25
CA PRO A 74 37.00 17.63 -1.83
C PRO A 74 35.79 18.34 -1.17
N GLY A 75 34.97 17.60 -0.40
CA GLY A 75 33.79 18.13 0.29
C GLY A 75 32.61 18.46 -0.63
N ARG A 76 32.65 18.02 -1.89
CA ARG A 76 31.51 18.07 -2.80
C ARG A 76 30.71 16.77 -2.68
N GLU A 77 29.51 16.84 -2.12
CA GLU A 77 28.63 15.71 -1.88
C GLU A 77 27.47 15.74 -2.88
N ILE A 78 27.34 14.71 -3.70
CA ILE A 78 26.24 14.59 -4.65
C ILE A 78 25.08 13.87 -3.98
N VAL A 79 23.90 14.51 -3.98
CA VAL A 79 22.62 13.96 -3.53
C VAL A 79 21.74 13.77 -4.76
N LEU A 80 21.41 12.53 -5.07
CA LEU A 80 20.48 12.19 -6.13
C LEU A 80 19.06 12.19 -5.59
N VAL A 81 18.17 12.94 -6.20
CA VAL A 81 16.77 13.03 -5.81
C VAL A 81 15.90 12.53 -6.97
N GLY A 82 15.15 11.45 -6.75
CA GLY A 82 14.19 10.94 -7.72
C GLY A 82 12.77 11.09 -7.18
N HIS A 83 11.86 11.53 -8.02
CA HIS A 83 10.43 11.52 -7.74
C HIS A 83 9.77 10.41 -8.54
N ASP A 84 8.86 9.63 -7.91
CA ASP A 84 8.05 8.61 -8.60
C ASP A 84 8.95 7.68 -9.47
N TYR A 85 8.67 7.55 -10.76
CA TYR A 85 9.49 6.82 -11.73
C TYR A 85 10.97 7.23 -11.69
N GLY A 86 11.26 8.52 -11.49
CA GLY A 86 12.62 9.07 -11.47
C GLY A 86 13.56 8.40 -10.45
N VAL A 87 13.03 7.65 -9.49
CA VAL A 87 13.85 6.86 -8.55
C VAL A 87 14.54 5.68 -9.26
N HIS A 88 13.95 5.11 -10.34
CA HIS A 88 14.56 4.00 -11.08
C HIS A 88 15.88 4.41 -11.77
N PRO A 89 15.93 5.47 -12.60
CA PRO A 89 17.20 5.91 -13.17
C PRO A 89 18.17 6.43 -12.11
N VAL A 90 17.71 7.04 -11.02
CA VAL A 90 18.54 7.44 -9.88
C VAL A 90 19.23 6.23 -9.25
N MET A 91 18.50 5.15 -8.97
CA MET A 91 19.07 3.93 -8.39
C MET A 91 20.09 3.28 -9.31
N GLY A 92 19.80 3.18 -10.62
CA GLY A 92 20.74 2.64 -11.60
C GLY A 92 22.02 3.48 -11.74
N ALA A 93 21.90 4.81 -11.68
CA ALA A 93 23.06 5.70 -11.72
C ALA A 93 23.88 5.64 -10.43
N ALA A 94 23.23 5.59 -9.26
CA ALA A 94 23.89 5.44 -7.97
C ALA A 94 24.64 4.11 -7.85
N ASP A 95 24.08 3.01 -8.37
CA ASP A 95 24.76 1.70 -8.40
C ASP A 95 26.09 1.76 -9.22
N ARG A 96 26.10 2.54 -10.32
CA ARG A 96 27.24 2.66 -11.23
C ARG A 96 28.27 3.70 -10.79
N ARG A 97 27.93 4.60 -9.91
CA ARG A 97 28.77 5.69 -9.38
C ARG A 97 28.64 5.83 -7.87
N ALA A 98 28.56 4.70 -7.16
CA ALA A 98 28.35 4.70 -5.71
C ALA A 98 29.40 5.55 -4.95
N GLU A 99 30.63 5.58 -5.43
CA GLU A 99 31.73 6.37 -4.87
C GLU A 99 31.56 7.89 -5.05
N ARG A 100 30.69 8.31 -5.97
CA ARG A 100 30.38 9.73 -6.26
C ARG A 100 29.14 10.23 -5.51
N VAL A 101 28.27 9.33 -5.08
CA VAL A 101 26.95 9.66 -4.53
C VAL A 101 26.96 9.54 -3.02
N ALA A 102 26.74 10.65 -2.33
CA ALA A 102 26.67 10.68 -0.88
C ALA A 102 25.33 10.17 -0.33
N ARG A 103 24.23 10.39 -1.08
CA ARG A 103 22.89 10.01 -0.68
C ARG A 103 21.91 9.92 -1.85
N ILE A 104 20.93 9.04 -1.70
CA ILE A 104 19.75 8.96 -2.57
C ILE A 104 18.54 9.48 -1.78
N VAL A 105 17.68 10.28 -2.41
CA VAL A 105 16.38 10.68 -1.86
C VAL A 105 15.28 10.21 -2.80
N CYS A 106 14.40 9.37 -2.29
CA CYS A 106 13.22 8.86 -2.99
C CYS A 106 12.01 9.67 -2.55
N VAL A 107 11.47 10.50 -3.44
CA VAL A 107 10.31 11.35 -3.16
C VAL A 107 9.05 10.65 -3.62
N ASP A 108 8.22 10.30 -2.67
CA ASP A 108 6.91 9.64 -2.83
C ASP A 108 6.93 8.45 -3.80
N SER A 109 7.89 7.56 -3.59
CA SER A 109 8.10 6.36 -4.39
C SER A 109 8.56 5.21 -3.51
N ALA A 110 8.17 3.99 -3.89
CA ALA A 110 8.75 2.78 -3.33
C ALA A 110 10.23 2.65 -3.75
N LEU A 111 11.02 1.97 -2.92
CA LEU A 111 12.43 1.70 -3.25
C LEU A 111 12.49 0.64 -4.38
N PRO A 112 13.06 0.96 -5.55
CA PRO A 112 13.19 0.01 -6.65
C PRO A 112 14.07 -1.19 -6.28
N ARG A 113 13.74 -2.36 -6.85
CA ARG A 113 14.46 -3.61 -6.62
C ARG A 113 15.10 -4.12 -7.90
N ASP A 114 16.23 -4.82 -7.75
CA ASP A 114 16.88 -5.49 -8.88
C ASP A 114 15.92 -6.46 -9.59
N GLY A 115 15.97 -6.46 -10.91
CA GLY A 115 15.14 -7.30 -11.76
C GLY A 115 13.68 -6.86 -11.90
N VAL A 116 13.25 -5.82 -11.18
CA VAL A 116 11.86 -5.34 -11.22
C VAL A 116 11.74 -4.13 -12.14
N PRO A 117 10.81 -4.15 -13.12
CA PRO A 117 10.55 -3.00 -13.99
C PRO A 117 9.74 -1.93 -13.24
N ALA A 118 9.90 -0.66 -13.65
CA ALA A 118 9.15 0.46 -13.10
C ALA A 118 7.62 0.30 -13.25
N LEU A 119 7.19 -0.44 -14.26
CA LEU A 119 5.78 -0.79 -14.46
C LEU A 119 5.12 -1.40 -13.22
N ALA A 120 5.87 -2.13 -12.40
CA ALA A 120 5.34 -2.73 -11.17
C ALA A 120 4.84 -1.70 -10.15
N ALA A 121 5.34 -0.45 -10.21
CA ALA A 121 4.94 0.64 -9.33
C ALA A 121 3.74 1.45 -9.88
N VAL A 122 3.31 1.21 -11.12
CA VAL A 122 2.12 1.87 -11.70
C VAL A 122 0.87 1.41 -10.95
N PRO A 123 0.07 2.32 -10.36
CA PRO A 123 -1.04 1.91 -9.48
C PRO A 123 -2.16 1.14 -10.20
N ASP A 124 -2.50 1.52 -11.44
CA ASP A 124 -3.60 0.92 -12.21
C ASP A 124 -3.20 -0.44 -12.81
N GLN A 125 -3.76 -1.53 -12.26
CA GLN A 125 -3.46 -2.90 -12.73
C GLN A 125 -3.86 -3.14 -14.19
N ARG A 126 -5.03 -2.67 -14.60
CA ARG A 126 -5.48 -2.90 -16.00
C ARG A 126 -4.51 -2.26 -16.96
N LEU A 127 -4.01 -1.09 -16.59
CA LEU A 127 -2.99 -0.41 -17.36
C LEU A 127 -1.66 -1.18 -17.35
N ARG A 128 -1.25 -1.74 -16.20
CA ARG A 128 -0.06 -2.61 -16.12
C ARG A 128 -0.19 -3.83 -17.02
N GLU A 129 -1.31 -4.52 -16.98
CA GLU A 129 -1.59 -5.69 -17.83
C GLU A 129 -1.58 -5.33 -19.31
N GLN A 130 -2.28 -4.26 -19.70
CA GLN A 130 -2.30 -3.77 -21.08
C GLN A 130 -0.90 -3.36 -21.59
N MET A 131 -0.09 -2.73 -20.74
CA MET A 131 1.28 -2.36 -21.10
C MET A 131 2.18 -3.60 -21.20
N ALA A 132 2.05 -4.54 -20.28
CA ALA A 132 2.80 -5.79 -20.30
C ALA A 132 2.48 -6.65 -21.55
N GLU A 133 1.21 -6.68 -21.98
CA GLU A 133 0.78 -7.38 -23.20
C GLU A 133 1.36 -6.77 -24.47
N ARG A 134 1.56 -5.47 -24.54
CA ARG A 134 2.18 -4.79 -25.68
C ARG A 134 3.65 -5.16 -25.87
N GLY A 135 4.31 -5.60 -24.79
CA GLY A 135 5.67 -6.14 -24.79
C GLY A 135 6.76 -5.10 -25.07
N SER A 136 8.00 -5.48 -24.72
CA SER A 136 9.18 -4.61 -24.90
C SER A 136 9.61 -4.44 -26.36
N ALA A 137 8.97 -5.16 -27.30
CA ALA A 137 9.29 -5.11 -28.74
C ALA A 137 8.51 -4.00 -29.48
N GLU A 138 7.45 -3.46 -28.90
CA GLU A 138 6.72 -2.36 -29.53
C GLU A 138 7.31 -1.02 -29.09
N ARG A 139 7.74 -0.22 -30.09
CA ARG A 139 7.98 1.19 -29.93
C ARG A 139 6.65 1.85 -29.59
N GLY A 140 6.39 2.09 -28.31
CA GLY A 140 5.15 2.63 -27.83
C GLY A 140 5.39 3.73 -26.80
N GLU A 141 4.45 4.63 -26.74
CA GLU A 141 4.38 5.66 -25.72
C GLU A 141 3.08 5.54 -24.95
N LEU A 142 3.12 5.79 -23.65
CA LEU A 142 1.95 5.95 -22.81
C LEU A 142 1.56 7.43 -22.84
N PRO A 143 0.33 7.78 -23.32
CA PRO A 143 -0.09 9.17 -23.35
C PRO A 143 -0.15 9.76 -21.94
N PRO A 144 0.18 11.06 -21.78
CA PRO A 144 0.08 11.71 -20.47
C PRO A 144 -1.38 11.82 -20.05
N PRO A 145 -1.66 11.88 -18.72
CA PRO A 145 -3.01 12.07 -18.21
C PRO A 145 -3.58 13.42 -18.66
N VAL A 146 -4.88 13.46 -18.93
CA VAL A 146 -5.61 14.72 -18.98
C VAL A 146 -5.81 15.25 -17.55
N ARG A 147 -6.19 16.55 -17.43
CA ARG A 147 -6.23 17.26 -16.15
C ARG A 147 -6.93 16.49 -15.01
N ASP A 148 -8.07 15.89 -15.28
CA ASP A 148 -8.87 15.21 -14.26
C ASP A 148 -8.42 13.75 -14.00
N GLU A 149 -7.46 13.25 -14.77
CA GLU A 149 -6.94 11.88 -14.63
C GLU A 149 -5.66 11.79 -13.80
N TRP A 150 -5.03 12.91 -13.44
CA TRP A 150 -3.82 12.89 -12.62
C TRP A 150 -3.99 12.14 -11.29
N GLN A 151 -5.21 12.17 -10.71
CA GLN A 151 -5.54 11.45 -9.49
C GLN A 151 -5.40 9.92 -9.61
N ARG A 152 -5.37 9.37 -10.81
CA ARG A 152 -5.11 7.93 -11.05
C ARG A 152 -3.64 7.57 -10.88
N TRP A 153 -2.76 8.58 -10.94
CA TRP A 153 -1.30 8.42 -10.81
C TRP A 153 -0.79 8.80 -9.43
N GLY A 154 -1.59 9.52 -8.67
CA GLY A 154 -1.32 9.94 -7.33
C GLY A 154 -2.25 11.05 -6.87
N SER A 155 -2.30 11.30 -5.56
CA SER A 155 -3.13 12.35 -5.00
C SER A 155 -2.66 13.74 -5.42
N THR A 156 -3.55 14.56 -5.94
CA THR A 156 -3.29 15.98 -6.26
C THR A 156 -3.53 16.91 -5.08
N ALA A 157 -3.67 16.37 -3.86
CA ALA A 157 -3.91 17.16 -2.66
C ALA A 157 -2.82 18.22 -2.45
N GLY A 158 -3.26 19.46 -2.21
CA GLY A 158 -2.37 20.59 -2.01
C GLY A 158 -1.80 21.21 -3.28
N VAL A 159 -1.95 20.60 -4.45
CA VAL A 159 -1.47 21.19 -5.72
C VAL A 159 -2.39 22.33 -6.13
N PRO A 160 -1.87 23.57 -6.32
CA PRO A 160 -2.66 24.67 -6.81
C PRO A 160 -3.23 24.41 -8.22
N ALA A 161 -4.44 24.84 -8.49
CA ALA A 161 -5.10 24.61 -9.78
C ALA A 161 -4.24 25.05 -10.98
N ALA A 162 -3.62 26.24 -10.91
CA ALA A 162 -2.72 26.72 -11.95
C ALA A 162 -1.45 25.87 -12.12
N ALA A 163 -0.94 25.27 -11.04
CA ALA A 163 0.20 24.35 -11.11
C ALA A 163 -0.22 23.02 -11.77
N LEU A 164 -1.44 22.54 -11.48
CA LEU A 164 -1.99 21.35 -12.12
C LEU A 164 -2.27 21.57 -13.61
N ASP A 165 -2.79 22.73 -13.99
CA ASP A 165 -2.96 23.11 -15.38
C ASP A 165 -1.62 23.13 -16.11
N ARG A 166 -0.59 23.77 -15.54
CA ARG A 166 0.77 23.81 -16.09
C ARG A 166 1.40 22.41 -16.18
N LEU A 167 1.20 21.56 -15.16
CA LEU A 167 1.66 20.17 -15.18
C LEU A 167 1.07 19.42 -16.36
N THR A 168 -0.23 19.58 -16.61
CA THR A 168 -0.95 18.95 -17.71
C THR A 168 -0.47 19.47 -19.09
N ASP A 169 -0.29 20.77 -19.22
CA ASP A 169 0.14 21.42 -20.48
C ASP A 169 1.58 21.02 -20.89
N LEU A 170 2.42 20.76 -19.91
CA LEU A 170 3.84 20.42 -20.11
C LEU A 170 4.12 18.92 -20.05
N ALA A 171 3.09 18.10 -19.79
CA ALA A 171 3.25 16.65 -19.72
C ALA A 171 3.57 16.07 -21.11
N ALA A 172 4.46 15.08 -21.12
CA ALA A 172 4.87 14.37 -22.32
C ALA A 172 4.51 12.89 -22.26
N PRO A 173 4.27 12.22 -23.40
CA PRO A 173 4.10 10.78 -23.40
C PRO A 173 5.32 10.06 -22.85
N GLN A 174 5.08 9.05 -22.02
CA GLN A 174 6.15 8.24 -21.40
C GLN A 174 6.56 7.12 -22.36
N PRO A 175 7.83 7.01 -22.76
CA PRO A 175 8.29 5.89 -23.57
C PRO A 175 8.10 4.56 -22.82
N LEU A 176 7.42 3.58 -23.42
CA LEU A 176 7.10 2.30 -22.76
C LEU A 176 8.33 1.49 -22.37
N GLY A 177 9.42 1.58 -23.15
CA GLY A 177 10.68 0.91 -22.83
C GLY A 177 11.21 1.27 -21.44
N THR A 178 10.99 2.51 -21.00
CA THR A 178 11.44 2.99 -19.68
C THR A 178 10.69 2.33 -18.52
N LEU A 179 9.46 1.92 -18.75
CA LEU A 179 8.61 1.26 -17.74
C LEU A 179 8.75 -0.26 -17.77
N LEU A 180 8.99 -0.83 -18.95
CA LEU A 180 9.02 -2.29 -19.16
C LEU A 180 10.39 -2.91 -18.92
N GLN A 181 11.48 -2.14 -19.08
CA GLN A 181 12.82 -2.65 -18.88
C GLN A 181 13.10 -2.86 -17.38
N PRO A 182 13.48 -4.08 -16.96
CA PRO A 182 13.82 -4.32 -15.56
C PRO A 182 15.06 -3.54 -15.15
N LEU A 183 15.04 -2.93 -13.97
CA LEU A 183 16.22 -2.33 -13.37
C LEU A 183 17.30 -3.39 -13.13
N ARG A 184 18.54 -3.10 -13.48
CA ARG A 184 19.69 -3.99 -13.25
C ARG A 184 20.68 -3.30 -12.31
N LEU A 185 20.86 -3.91 -11.14
CA LEU A 185 21.80 -3.50 -10.11
C LEU A 185 22.93 -4.52 -10.00
N THR A 186 24.14 -4.07 -9.74
CA THR A 186 25.32 -4.94 -9.58
C THR A 186 25.38 -5.58 -8.19
N GLY A 187 24.60 -5.06 -7.24
CA GLY A 187 24.53 -5.55 -5.87
C GLY A 187 23.58 -4.71 -5.02
N ALA A 188 23.67 -4.86 -3.71
CA ALA A 188 22.96 -3.94 -2.82
C ALA A 188 23.57 -2.54 -2.92
N VAL A 189 22.75 -1.55 -3.23
CA VAL A 189 23.19 -0.15 -3.28
C VAL A 189 23.57 0.30 -1.86
N ALA A 190 24.86 0.44 -1.61
CA ALA A 190 25.40 0.78 -0.29
C ALA A 190 25.28 2.28 0.05
N VAL A 191 24.68 3.07 -0.83
CA VAL A 191 24.52 4.51 -0.65
C VAL A 191 23.39 4.77 0.36
N PRO A 192 23.62 5.63 1.38
CA PRO A 192 22.57 6.06 2.29
C PRO A 192 21.33 6.56 1.54
N THR A 193 20.15 6.15 1.98
CA THR A 193 18.89 6.42 1.27
C THR A 193 17.87 7.09 2.19
N THR A 194 17.15 8.07 1.70
CA THR A 194 16.07 8.75 2.43
C THR A 194 14.76 8.63 1.64
N GLY A 195 13.71 8.15 2.29
CA GLY A 195 12.34 8.22 1.78
C GLY A 195 11.66 9.52 2.22
N VAL A 196 11.06 10.26 1.30
CA VAL A 196 10.16 11.38 1.60
C VAL A 196 8.75 10.93 1.26
N LEU A 197 7.95 10.68 2.29
CA LEU A 197 6.60 10.13 2.19
C LEU A 197 5.58 11.26 2.17
N CYS A 198 4.65 11.20 1.22
CA CYS A 198 3.57 12.18 1.11
C CYS A 198 2.29 11.62 1.76
N THR A 199 1.95 12.11 2.97
CA THR A 199 0.82 11.54 3.73
C THR A 199 -0.52 11.78 3.06
N GLY A 200 -0.67 12.88 2.32
CA GLY A 200 -1.86 13.13 1.49
C GLY A 200 -1.95 12.22 0.25
N ASN A 201 -0.91 11.42 -0.04
CA ASN A 201 -0.95 10.35 -1.04
C ASN A 201 -1.12 8.95 -0.42
N GLY A 202 -1.36 8.86 0.90
CA GLY A 202 -1.67 7.61 1.59
C GLY A 202 -0.44 6.82 2.03
N THR A 203 0.71 7.46 2.24
CA THR A 203 1.93 6.81 2.75
C THR A 203 2.50 7.61 3.91
N SER A 204 2.70 6.96 5.07
CA SER A 204 3.32 7.55 6.27
C SER A 204 4.40 6.65 6.86
N ILE A 205 5.23 7.20 7.74
CA ILE A 205 6.23 6.44 8.51
C ILE A 205 5.53 5.36 9.34
N GLU A 206 4.37 5.65 9.92
CA GLU A 206 3.63 4.68 10.73
C GLU A 206 3.11 3.53 9.88
N LEU A 207 2.56 3.81 8.70
CA LEU A 207 2.15 2.77 7.75
C LEU A 207 3.35 1.89 7.33
N VAL A 208 4.48 2.50 6.98
CA VAL A 208 5.69 1.74 6.61
C VAL A 208 6.19 0.91 7.80
N ARG A 209 6.18 1.46 9.02
CA ARG A 209 6.53 0.73 10.25
C ARG A 209 5.62 -0.47 10.48
N MET A 210 4.32 -0.31 10.28
CA MET A 210 3.34 -1.40 10.36
C MET A 210 3.67 -2.50 9.35
N LEU A 211 3.90 -2.15 8.07
CA LEU A 211 4.22 -3.10 7.01
C LEU A 211 5.54 -3.85 7.27
N VAL A 212 6.59 -3.15 7.71
CA VAL A 212 7.86 -3.76 8.14
C VAL A 212 7.63 -4.74 9.30
N GLY A 213 6.80 -4.35 10.27
CA GLY A 213 6.45 -5.16 11.44
C GLY A 213 5.65 -6.43 11.10
N MET A 214 5.00 -6.48 9.93
CA MET A 214 4.36 -7.70 9.42
C MET A 214 5.36 -8.77 8.98
N GLY A 215 6.65 -8.42 8.86
CA GLY A 215 7.74 -9.38 8.65
C GLY A 215 8.00 -9.75 7.19
N ASP A 216 7.56 -8.94 6.22
CA ASP A 216 7.95 -9.13 4.82
C ASP A 216 9.47 -8.93 4.68
N PRO A 217 10.23 -9.96 4.25
CA PRO A 217 11.67 -9.85 4.06
C PRO A 217 12.08 -8.74 3.09
N ALA A 218 11.24 -8.46 2.09
CA ALA A 218 11.51 -7.43 1.09
C ALA A 218 11.49 -6.00 1.69
N LEU A 219 10.76 -5.80 2.80
CA LEU A 219 10.67 -4.52 3.49
C LEU A 219 11.74 -4.34 4.58
N GLN A 220 12.46 -5.39 4.97
CA GLN A 220 13.49 -5.30 6.02
C GLN A 220 14.65 -4.40 5.62
N VAL A 221 14.91 -4.21 4.32
CA VAL A 221 15.91 -3.24 3.82
C VAL A 221 15.62 -1.81 4.30
N LEU A 222 14.37 -1.47 4.56
CA LEU A 222 13.94 -0.15 5.04
C LEU A 222 14.39 0.14 6.48
N THR A 223 14.83 -0.87 7.24
CA THR A 223 15.36 -0.73 8.60
C THR A 223 16.89 -0.64 8.65
N ALA A 224 17.54 -0.66 7.48
CA ALA A 224 19.01 -0.59 7.41
C ALA A 224 19.51 0.75 8.01
N PRO A 225 20.67 0.76 8.67
CA PRO A 225 21.20 1.95 9.38
C PRO A 225 21.36 3.19 8.50
N GLY A 226 21.52 3.02 7.19
CA GLY A 226 21.63 4.11 6.21
C GLY A 226 20.30 4.65 5.69
N VAL A 227 19.16 4.07 6.11
CA VAL A 227 17.83 4.46 5.63
C VAL A 227 17.14 5.37 6.64
N THR A 228 16.63 6.49 6.15
CA THR A 228 15.88 7.47 6.95
C THR A 228 14.60 7.89 6.23
N PHE A 229 13.66 8.49 6.96
CA PHE A 229 12.39 8.92 6.42
C PHE A 229 11.99 10.31 6.89
N PHE A 230 11.30 11.04 6.01
CA PHE A 230 10.56 12.26 6.31
C PHE A 230 9.13 12.13 5.81
N GLU A 231 8.24 12.93 6.37
CA GLU A 231 6.86 13.08 5.92
C GLU A 231 6.57 14.50 5.48
N LEU A 232 5.75 14.62 4.44
CA LEU A 232 5.16 15.88 4.00
C LEU A 232 3.63 15.74 3.93
N PRO A 233 2.86 16.64 4.55
CA PRO A 233 1.39 16.55 4.58
C PRO A 233 0.79 17.07 3.26
N THR A 234 1.10 16.40 2.18
CA THR A 234 0.71 16.78 0.81
C THR A 234 0.47 15.55 -0.06
N GLY A 235 -0.06 15.77 -1.27
CA GLY A 235 -0.23 14.75 -2.30
C GLY A 235 1.08 14.38 -3.00
N HIS A 236 0.96 13.62 -4.09
CA HIS A 236 2.06 13.00 -4.82
C HIS A 236 3.12 13.96 -5.41
N TRP A 237 2.76 15.23 -5.62
CA TRP A 237 3.66 16.23 -6.25
C TRP A 237 4.11 17.31 -5.26
N PRO A 238 4.96 17.00 -4.25
CA PRO A 238 5.40 17.96 -3.23
C PRO A 238 6.17 19.13 -3.83
N MET A 239 6.84 18.96 -4.97
CA MET A 239 7.55 20.02 -5.66
C MET A 239 6.61 21.11 -6.23
N LEU A 240 5.31 20.80 -6.37
CA LEU A 240 4.28 21.73 -6.82
C LEU A 240 3.41 22.25 -5.68
N SER A 241 3.17 21.43 -4.66
CA SER A 241 2.25 21.75 -3.55
C SER A 241 2.95 22.41 -2.36
N CYS A 242 4.18 22.01 -2.03
CA CYS A 242 4.94 22.50 -0.90
C CYS A 242 6.46 22.55 -1.17
N PRO A 243 6.89 23.31 -2.22
CA PRO A 243 8.30 23.32 -2.65
C PRO A 243 9.28 23.86 -1.60
N ALA A 244 8.81 24.69 -0.65
CA ALA A 244 9.63 25.23 0.43
C ALA A 244 9.97 24.13 1.44
N GLU A 245 8.96 23.45 1.93
CA GLU A 245 9.08 22.36 2.89
C GLU A 245 9.87 21.19 2.27
N LEU A 246 9.66 20.91 1.00
CA LEU A 246 10.44 19.91 0.27
C LEU A 246 11.93 20.30 0.21
N ALA A 247 12.26 21.54 -0.12
CA ALA A 247 13.66 22.00 -0.15
C ALA A 247 14.33 21.88 1.23
N ASP A 248 13.61 22.20 2.31
CA ASP A 248 14.11 22.06 3.69
C ASP A 248 14.33 20.58 4.05
N VAL A 249 13.41 19.68 3.66
CA VAL A 249 13.54 18.23 3.86
C VAL A 249 14.73 17.67 3.07
N LEU A 250 14.92 18.07 1.81
CA LEU A 250 16.05 17.63 1.00
C LEU A 250 17.39 18.04 1.63
N ARG A 251 17.52 19.23 2.21
CA ARG A 251 18.72 19.69 2.90
C ARG A 251 18.97 18.89 4.19
N LYS A 252 17.93 18.61 4.99
CA LYS A 252 18.03 17.77 6.18
C LYS A 252 18.43 16.35 5.80
N ALA A 253 17.85 15.78 4.73
CA ALA A 253 18.24 14.49 4.21
C ALA A 253 19.71 14.46 3.81
N ALA A 254 20.20 15.49 3.10
CA ALA A 254 21.61 15.62 2.73
C ALA A 254 22.55 15.65 3.97
N ALA A 255 22.08 16.25 5.07
CA ALA A 255 22.80 16.25 6.36
C ALA A 255 22.72 14.89 7.11
N GLY A 256 22.01 13.90 6.57
CA GLY A 256 21.86 12.58 7.19
C GLY A 256 20.81 12.53 8.30
N GLU A 257 19.97 13.56 8.40
CA GLU A 257 18.85 13.60 9.34
C GLU A 257 17.68 12.73 8.84
N GLY A 258 16.68 12.53 9.71
CA GLY A 258 15.43 11.82 9.40
C GLY A 258 15.11 10.73 10.42
N ASN A 259 13.87 10.26 10.35
CA ASN A 259 13.38 9.18 11.20
C ASN A 259 13.93 7.84 10.70
N ARG A 260 14.28 6.96 11.64
CA ARG A 260 14.70 5.57 11.33
C ARG A 260 13.62 4.60 11.77
N LEU A 261 13.50 3.51 11.03
CA LEU A 261 12.68 2.39 11.44
C LEU A 261 13.53 1.40 12.24
N GLU A 262 12.98 0.92 13.34
CA GLU A 262 13.61 -0.14 14.11
C GLU A 262 13.44 -1.48 13.37
N PRO A 263 14.49 -2.30 13.28
CA PRO A 263 14.35 -3.65 12.77
C PRO A 263 13.33 -4.44 13.61
N ALA A 264 12.57 -5.32 12.96
CA ALA A 264 11.78 -6.29 13.71
C ALA A 264 12.68 -7.09 14.66
N ASP A 265 12.22 -7.33 15.89
CA ASP A 265 12.96 -8.15 16.86
C ASP A 265 13.13 -9.57 16.29
N ALA A 266 14.35 -9.88 15.84
CA ALA A 266 14.67 -11.18 15.25
C ALA A 266 14.53 -12.37 16.24
N THR A 267 14.38 -12.09 17.53
CA THR A 267 14.14 -13.12 18.56
C THR A 267 12.67 -13.51 18.67
N GLN A 268 11.77 -12.71 18.11
CA GLN A 268 10.34 -12.95 18.09
C GLN A 268 9.86 -13.33 16.69
N PRO A 269 8.86 -14.22 16.56
CA PRO A 269 8.24 -14.47 15.27
C PRO A 269 7.57 -13.19 14.76
N PRO A 270 7.41 -13.05 13.43
CA PRO A 270 6.63 -11.98 12.83
C PRO A 270 5.26 -11.84 13.49
N ALA A 271 4.74 -10.62 13.60
CA ALA A 271 3.54 -10.34 14.37
C ALA A 271 2.35 -11.27 14.02
N HIS A 272 2.14 -11.53 12.72
CA HIS A 272 1.07 -12.41 12.24
C HIS A 272 1.24 -13.90 12.61
N LEU A 273 2.43 -14.31 13.06
CA LEU A 273 2.74 -15.68 13.50
C LEU A 273 2.83 -15.82 15.03
N ARG A 274 2.65 -14.73 15.78
CA ARG A 274 2.63 -14.80 17.25
C ARG A 274 1.35 -15.47 17.73
N PRO A 275 1.37 -16.11 18.91
CA PRO A 275 0.19 -16.76 19.48
C PRO A 275 -0.99 -15.80 19.59
N PHE A 276 -2.18 -16.33 19.37
CA PHE A 276 -3.44 -15.61 19.63
C PHE A 276 -3.55 -15.29 21.12
N LEU A 277 -4.06 -14.13 21.44
CA LEU A 277 -4.06 -13.59 22.82
C LEU A 277 -5.00 -14.29 23.80
N LEU A 278 -5.96 -15.09 23.31
CA LEU A 278 -6.87 -15.85 24.13
C LEU A 278 -6.52 -17.34 24.13
N ASP A 279 -6.72 -17.97 25.27
CA ASP A 279 -6.73 -19.43 25.37
C ASP A 279 -8.05 -19.96 24.81
N VAL A 280 -7.98 -20.72 23.72
CA VAL A 280 -9.14 -21.25 23.01
C VAL A 280 -9.02 -22.77 22.88
N PRO A 281 -10.14 -23.51 22.80
CA PRO A 281 -10.11 -24.97 22.67
C PRO A 281 -9.28 -25.40 21.46
N ASP A 282 -8.45 -26.44 21.62
CA ASP A 282 -7.76 -27.06 20.50
C ASP A 282 -8.73 -27.99 19.75
N LEU A 283 -9.44 -27.41 18.77
CA LEU A 283 -10.40 -28.14 17.96
C LEU A 283 -9.79 -28.50 16.61
N PRO A 284 -10.05 -29.72 16.11
CA PRO A 284 -9.58 -30.16 14.80
C PRO A 284 -10.23 -29.31 13.70
N ARG A 285 -9.48 -29.11 12.64
CA ARG A 285 -9.97 -28.45 11.43
C ARG A 285 -10.14 -29.45 10.29
N GLU A 286 -11.11 -29.20 9.45
CA GLU A 286 -11.30 -29.91 8.19
C GLU A 286 -10.96 -28.97 7.03
N ARG A 287 -9.99 -29.38 6.18
CA ARG A 287 -9.52 -28.58 5.07
C ARG A 287 -10.24 -28.98 3.78
N ILE A 288 -10.95 -28.05 3.15
CA ILE A 288 -11.73 -28.25 1.91
C ILE A 288 -11.32 -27.17 0.88
N GLY A 289 -10.40 -27.50 0.00
CA GLY A 289 -9.86 -26.54 -0.95
C GLY A 289 -9.14 -25.36 -0.25
N ASN A 290 -9.61 -24.14 -0.47
CA ASN A 290 -9.08 -22.94 0.17
C ASN A 290 -9.77 -22.55 1.50
N VAL A 291 -10.62 -23.42 2.04
CA VAL A 291 -11.41 -23.18 3.26
C VAL A 291 -11.04 -24.21 4.33
N ASP A 292 -10.94 -23.78 5.57
CA ASP A 292 -10.83 -24.66 6.75
C ASP A 292 -12.05 -24.46 7.65
N LEU A 293 -12.68 -25.56 8.07
CA LEU A 293 -13.85 -25.60 8.94
C LEU A 293 -13.43 -26.08 10.33
N TYR A 294 -13.83 -25.34 11.35
CA TYR A 294 -13.71 -25.69 12.77
C TYR A 294 -15.12 -25.96 13.32
N LEU A 295 -15.40 -27.21 13.57
CA LEU A 295 -16.73 -27.66 13.98
C LEU A 295 -16.87 -27.69 15.50
N PRO A 296 -18.03 -27.32 16.06
CA PRO A 296 -18.33 -27.53 17.47
C PRO A 296 -18.27 -29.01 17.86
N ALA A 297 -17.71 -29.34 19.03
CA ALA A 297 -17.42 -30.69 19.45
C ALA A 297 -18.67 -31.63 19.53
N HIS A 298 -19.85 -31.09 19.77
CA HIS A 298 -21.10 -31.87 19.97
C HIS A 298 -22.28 -31.26 19.20
N ALA A 299 -22.08 -31.01 17.89
CA ALA A 299 -23.11 -30.42 17.06
C ALA A 299 -24.17 -31.46 16.64
N GLU A 300 -25.37 -31.33 17.13
CA GLU A 300 -26.54 -32.03 16.60
C GLU A 300 -27.22 -31.10 15.56
N GLY A 301 -27.10 -31.46 14.26
CA GLY A 301 -27.67 -30.72 13.14
C GLY A 301 -26.84 -29.50 12.69
N PRO A 302 -27.34 -28.77 11.66
CA PRO A 302 -26.67 -27.63 11.10
C PRO A 302 -26.47 -26.48 12.10
N ARG A 303 -25.31 -25.83 12.10
CA ARG A 303 -24.94 -24.72 12.99
C ARG A 303 -24.69 -23.45 12.21
N PRO A 304 -25.00 -22.27 12.80
CA PRO A 304 -24.55 -21.00 12.22
C PRO A 304 -23.05 -20.99 11.96
N ALA A 305 -22.59 -20.11 11.07
CA ALA A 305 -21.16 -20.00 10.77
C ALA A 305 -20.68 -18.56 10.81
N VAL A 306 -19.40 -18.38 11.19
CA VAL A 306 -18.64 -17.13 11.00
C VAL A 306 -17.49 -17.40 10.05
N VAL A 307 -17.44 -16.64 8.95
CA VAL A 307 -16.37 -16.73 7.96
C VAL A 307 -15.38 -15.58 8.18
N PHE A 308 -14.16 -15.90 8.55
CA PHE A 308 -13.09 -14.96 8.82
C PHE A 308 -12.27 -14.73 7.56
N VAL A 309 -12.31 -13.50 7.03
CA VAL A 309 -11.65 -13.07 5.79
C VAL A 309 -10.41 -12.28 6.18
N HIS A 310 -9.23 -12.82 5.85
CA HIS A 310 -7.97 -12.19 6.22
C HIS A 310 -7.72 -10.86 5.49
N GLY A 311 -6.79 -10.07 6.02
CA GLY A 311 -6.29 -8.87 5.36
C GLY A 311 -5.29 -9.18 4.25
N GLY A 312 -4.61 -8.16 3.80
CA GLY A 312 -3.59 -8.23 2.75
C GLY A 312 -3.26 -6.85 2.22
N PRO A 313 -2.43 -6.77 1.19
CA PRO A 313 -1.90 -7.89 0.36
C PRO A 313 -0.96 -8.83 1.12
N VAL A 314 -1.01 -10.12 0.75
CA VAL A 314 -0.12 -11.16 1.27
C VAL A 314 0.58 -11.84 0.10
N PRO A 315 1.93 -11.92 0.05
CA PRO A 315 2.65 -12.56 -1.03
C PRO A 315 2.16 -13.99 -1.32
N ALA A 316 2.10 -14.37 -2.59
CA ALA A 316 1.57 -15.68 -3.01
C ALA A 316 2.39 -16.87 -2.47
N ASP A 317 3.66 -16.65 -2.17
CA ASP A 317 4.61 -17.62 -1.61
C ASP A 317 4.69 -17.58 -0.07
N ALA A 318 3.94 -16.67 0.59
CA ALA A 318 3.94 -16.60 2.06
C ALA A 318 3.52 -17.92 2.70
N ARG A 319 4.29 -18.37 3.69
CA ARG A 319 4.03 -19.58 4.46
C ARG A 319 4.29 -19.36 5.95
N PRO A 320 3.38 -19.80 6.82
CA PRO A 320 2.06 -20.40 6.51
C PRO A 320 1.13 -19.42 5.80
N THR A 321 0.12 -19.93 5.09
CA THR A 321 -0.90 -19.08 4.45
C THR A 321 -1.82 -18.46 5.50
N PRO A 322 -2.53 -17.34 5.19
CA PRO A 322 -3.32 -16.61 6.18
C PRO A 322 -4.33 -17.45 6.97
N ARG A 323 -4.98 -18.43 6.35
CA ARG A 323 -5.92 -19.32 7.06
C ARG A 323 -5.27 -20.14 8.19
N ASP A 324 -3.95 -20.25 8.19
CA ASP A 324 -3.15 -20.93 9.22
C ASP A 324 -2.59 -19.97 10.28
N TRP A 325 -2.82 -18.65 10.14
CA TRP A 325 -2.32 -17.68 11.11
C TRP A 325 -3.00 -17.82 12.48
N PRO A 326 -2.24 -17.72 13.58
CA PRO A 326 -2.80 -17.88 14.94
C PRO A 326 -4.02 -17.01 15.24
N THR A 327 -4.06 -15.77 14.77
CA THR A 327 -5.23 -14.89 14.93
C THR A 327 -6.48 -15.51 14.32
N LEU A 328 -6.43 -15.90 13.05
CA LEU A 328 -7.61 -16.42 12.34
C LEU A 328 -8.04 -17.77 12.86
N THR A 329 -7.09 -18.69 13.12
CA THR A 329 -7.37 -19.98 13.74
C THR A 329 -7.92 -19.81 15.15
N GLY A 330 -7.43 -18.81 15.89
CA GLY A 330 -7.90 -18.46 17.22
C GLY A 330 -9.37 -18.02 17.22
N TYR A 331 -9.73 -17.08 16.35
CA TYR A 331 -11.12 -16.65 16.18
C TYR A 331 -12.04 -17.79 15.75
N ALA A 332 -11.59 -18.64 14.80
CA ALA A 332 -12.40 -19.76 14.34
C ALA A 332 -12.61 -20.82 15.43
N ARG A 333 -11.58 -21.14 16.22
CA ARG A 333 -11.69 -22.04 17.38
C ARG A 333 -12.56 -21.45 18.48
N TYR A 334 -12.46 -20.14 18.71
CA TYR A 334 -13.35 -19.45 19.66
C TYR A 334 -14.81 -19.63 19.25
N ALA A 335 -15.15 -19.35 17.98
CA ALA A 335 -16.52 -19.53 17.46
C ALA A 335 -17.00 -20.98 17.62
N ALA A 336 -16.13 -21.94 17.32
CA ALA A 336 -16.46 -23.37 17.46
C ALA A 336 -16.67 -23.80 18.94
N GLY A 337 -15.90 -23.24 19.86
CA GLY A 337 -16.11 -23.40 21.30
C GLY A 337 -17.47 -22.88 21.78
N GLU A 338 -17.99 -21.84 21.13
CA GLU A 338 -19.32 -21.24 21.42
C GLU A 338 -20.46 -21.88 20.61
N GLY A 339 -20.23 -23.01 19.93
CA GLY A 339 -21.28 -23.76 19.22
C GLY A 339 -21.60 -23.24 17.81
N VAL A 340 -20.75 -22.40 17.22
CA VAL A 340 -20.87 -21.84 15.88
C VAL A 340 -19.72 -22.36 15.01
N VAL A 341 -19.96 -22.72 13.76
CA VAL A 341 -18.89 -23.14 12.85
C VAL A 341 -17.95 -21.97 12.59
N GLY A 342 -16.69 -22.11 12.99
CA GLY A 342 -15.63 -21.15 12.63
C GLY A 342 -15.03 -21.52 11.28
N VAL A 343 -14.85 -20.54 10.41
CA VAL A 343 -14.33 -20.76 9.06
C VAL A 343 -13.18 -19.81 8.77
N THR A 344 -12.03 -20.34 8.37
CA THR A 344 -10.94 -19.54 7.81
C THR A 344 -10.77 -19.86 6.33
N LEU A 345 -10.27 -18.92 5.56
CA LEU A 345 -10.05 -19.12 4.12
C LEU A 345 -8.78 -18.41 3.64
N ASP A 346 -8.26 -18.86 2.50
CA ASP A 346 -7.28 -18.11 1.72
C ASP A 346 -7.95 -17.49 0.49
N HIS A 347 -7.62 -16.25 0.19
CA HIS A 347 -7.96 -15.55 -1.04
C HIS A 347 -6.71 -14.96 -1.67
N ARG A 348 -6.76 -14.60 -2.95
CA ARG A 348 -5.62 -14.18 -3.74
C ARG A 348 -5.46 -12.66 -3.76
N LEU A 349 -5.57 -11.98 -2.63
CA LEU A 349 -5.13 -10.60 -2.50
C LEU A 349 -3.61 -10.59 -2.29
N HIS A 350 -2.86 -10.79 -3.37
CA HIS A 350 -1.40 -10.81 -3.36
C HIS A 350 -0.79 -9.45 -3.68
N ASP A 351 -1.56 -8.60 -4.37
CA ASP A 351 -1.26 -7.22 -4.71
C ASP A 351 -2.52 -6.38 -4.52
N ILE A 352 -2.36 -5.06 -4.35
CA ILE A 352 -3.49 -4.12 -4.27
C ILE A 352 -4.43 -4.25 -5.48
N ALA A 353 -3.89 -4.60 -6.60
CA ALA A 353 -4.62 -4.83 -7.83
C ALA A 353 -5.51 -6.09 -7.83
N ASP A 354 -5.31 -7.01 -6.91
CA ASP A 354 -6.03 -8.29 -6.87
C ASP A 354 -7.38 -8.24 -6.15
N TYR A 355 -7.87 -7.06 -5.72
CA TYR A 355 -9.13 -6.95 -4.97
C TYR A 355 -10.32 -7.61 -5.66
N GLU A 356 -10.44 -7.49 -6.99
CA GLU A 356 -11.53 -8.13 -7.74
C GLU A 356 -11.43 -9.67 -7.69
N ARG A 357 -10.22 -10.20 -7.81
CA ARG A 357 -9.93 -11.63 -7.70
C ARG A 357 -10.21 -12.14 -6.29
N ALA A 358 -9.74 -11.40 -5.28
CA ALA A 358 -9.96 -11.74 -3.88
C ALA A 358 -11.45 -11.73 -3.50
N ALA A 359 -12.22 -10.74 -3.97
CA ALA A 359 -13.66 -10.69 -3.77
C ALA A 359 -14.36 -11.91 -4.39
N GLY A 360 -13.96 -12.34 -5.59
CA GLY A 360 -14.44 -13.56 -6.23
C GLY A 360 -14.10 -14.83 -5.43
N ASP A 361 -12.88 -14.91 -4.89
CA ASP A 361 -12.44 -16.05 -4.06
C ASP A 361 -13.24 -16.12 -2.75
N VAL A 362 -13.49 -14.97 -2.10
CA VAL A 362 -14.32 -14.89 -0.88
C VAL A 362 -15.75 -15.32 -1.18
N ALA A 363 -16.36 -14.83 -2.27
CA ALA A 363 -17.70 -15.23 -2.65
C ALA A 363 -17.81 -16.74 -2.91
N ALA A 364 -16.86 -17.32 -3.64
CA ALA A 364 -16.82 -18.77 -3.91
C ALA A 364 -16.61 -19.60 -2.63
N ALA A 365 -15.80 -19.11 -1.68
CA ALA A 365 -15.60 -19.75 -0.38
C ALA A 365 -16.89 -19.73 0.45
N VAL A 366 -17.60 -18.60 0.51
CA VAL A 366 -18.88 -18.48 1.21
C VAL A 366 -19.92 -19.43 0.64
N GLU A 367 -20.06 -19.53 -0.69
CA GLU A 367 -20.99 -20.48 -1.30
C GLU A 367 -20.63 -21.95 -0.97
N ARG A 368 -19.34 -22.27 -0.91
CA ARG A 368 -18.88 -23.61 -0.47
C ARG A 368 -19.25 -23.88 0.98
N VAL A 369 -19.09 -22.92 1.87
CA VAL A 369 -19.49 -23.03 3.29
C VAL A 369 -21.00 -23.22 3.41
N ARG A 370 -21.78 -22.46 2.66
CA ARG A 370 -23.26 -22.58 2.65
C ARG A 370 -23.78 -23.92 2.14
N ALA A 371 -23.02 -24.55 1.23
CA ALA A 371 -23.35 -25.87 0.70
C ALA A 371 -23.02 -27.05 1.64
N ASP A 372 -22.26 -26.78 2.74
CA ASP A 372 -21.93 -27.84 3.71
C ASP A 372 -23.17 -28.18 4.57
N PRO A 373 -23.60 -29.45 4.64
CA PRO A 373 -24.81 -29.85 5.36
C PRO A 373 -24.72 -29.63 6.88
N ARG A 374 -23.56 -29.36 7.44
CA ARG A 374 -23.34 -29.07 8.86
C ARG A 374 -23.48 -27.59 9.17
N VAL A 375 -23.56 -26.74 8.14
CA VAL A 375 -23.74 -25.30 8.24
C VAL A 375 -25.20 -24.94 8.01
N ASP A 376 -25.73 -24.08 8.87
CA ASP A 376 -27.03 -23.45 8.65
C ASP A 376 -26.85 -22.33 7.61
N ALA A 377 -27.21 -22.63 6.37
CA ALA A 377 -27.03 -21.77 5.22
C ALA A 377 -27.74 -20.39 5.33
N ASP A 378 -28.65 -20.23 6.26
CA ASP A 378 -29.44 -19.01 6.48
C ASP A 378 -28.95 -18.17 7.67
N ARG A 379 -27.90 -18.63 8.39
CA ARG A 379 -27.33 -17.94 9.55
C ARG A 379 -25.82 -17.86 9.48
N ILE A 380 -25.30 -16.93 8.66
CA ILE A 380 -23.87 -16.72 8.47
C ILE A 380 -23.49 -15.28 8.81
N ALA A 381 -22.36 -15.09 9.44
CA ALA A 381 -21.67 -13.81 9.59
C ALA A 381 -20.37 -13.81 8.76
N LEU A 382 -20.04 -12.64 8.21
CA LEU A 382 -18.76 -12.41 7.54
C LEU A 382 -17.92 -11.45 8.39
N TRP A 383 -16.65 -11.77 8.60
CA TRP A 383 -15.76 -10.95 9.41
C TRP A 383 -14.47 -10.65 8.65
N PHE A 384 -14.27 -9.38 8.36
CA PHE A 384 -13.14 -8.88 7.58
C PHE A 384 -12.06 -8.28 8.46
N PHE A 385 -10.80 -8.53 8.13
CA PHE A 385 -9.64 -7.98 8.85
C PHE A 385 -8.82 -7.07 7.95
N SER A 386 -8.36 -5.92 8.49
CA SER A 386 -7.35 -5.10 7.86
C SER A 386 -7.67 -4.77 6.39
N GLY A 387 -6.74 -5.02 5.48
CA GLY A 387 -6.91 -4.88 4.02
C GLY A 387 -7.97 -5.77 3.38
N GLY A 388 -8.62 -6.67 4.13
CA GLY A 388 -9.82 -7.37 3.67
C GLY A 388 -11.09 -6.50 3.71
N GLY A 389 -11.04 -5.37 4.44
CA GLY A 389 -12.18 -4.49 4.64
C GLY A 389 -12.85 -3.98 3.36
N PRO A 390 -12.14 -3.55 2.30
CA PRO A 390 -12.75 -3.09 1.06
C PRO A 390 -13.65 -4.13 0.39
N ILE A 391 -13.38 -5.44 0.56
CA ILE A 391 -14.19 -6.54 0.01
C ILE A 391 -15.60 -6.55 0.63
N ALA A 392 -15.77 -5.99 1.83
CA ALA A 392 -17.06 -5.88 2.49
C ALA A 392 -18.08 -5.05 1.69
N ALA A 393 -17.62 -4.16 0.80
CA ALA A 393 -18.48 -3.30 0.00
C ALA A 393 -19.49 -4.09 -0.85
N ASP A 394 -19.09 -5.21 -1.44
CA ASP A 394 -19.98 -6.05 -2.26
C ASP A 394 -21.15 -6.60 -1.42
N TRP A 395 -20.90 -6.96 -0.16
CA TRP A 395 -21.88 -7.50 0.77
C TRP A 395 -22.78 -6.42 1.39
N LEU A 396 -22.26 -5.19 1.51
CA LEU A 396 -23.05 -4.05 1.96
C LEU A 396 -23.95 -3.49 0.84
N ALA A 397 -23.48 -3.52 -0.40
CA ALA A 397 -24.24 -3.03 -1.55
C ALA A 397 -25.48 -3.89 -1.87
N ALA A 398 -25.42 -5.19 -1.59
CA ALA A 398 -26.52 -6.12 -1.81
C ALA A 398 -26.54 -7.22 -0.75
N PRO A 399 -26.94 -6.93 0.51
CA PRO A 399 -26.92 -7.91 1.59
C PRO A 399 -27.88 -9.07 1.31
N PRO A 400 -27.40 -10.31 1.22
CA PRO A 400 -28.27 -11.45 1.07
C PRO A 400 -29.02 -11.75 2.39
N THR A 401 -30.18 -12.32 2.32
CA THR A 401 -31.06 -12.58 3.48
C THR A 401 -30.47 -13.53 4.53
N TRP A 402 -29.54 -14.38 4.11
CA TRP A 402 -28.84 -15.31 4.99
C TRP A 402 -27.67 -14.65 5.78
N LEU A 403 -27.21 -13.47 5.36
CA LEU A 403 -26.17 -12.73 6.06
C LEU A 403 -26.75 -12.03 7.29
N ARG A 404 -26.42 -12.51 8.48
CA ARG A 404 -26.98 -12.04 9.75
C ARG A 404 -26.18 -10.92 10.40
N CYS A 405 -24.88 -10.84 10.09
CA CYS A 405 -23.99 -9.82 10.62
C CYS A 405 -22.78 -9.68 9.71
N LEU A 406 -22.31 -8.45 9.56
CA LEU A 406 -20.99 -8.16 9.01
C LEU A 406 -20.12 -7.62 10.14
N ALA A 407 -18.91 -8.15 10.28
CA ALA A 407 -17.94 -7.63 11.23
C ALA A 407 -16.66 -7.20 10.54
N ALA A 408 -15.96 -6.24 11.14
CA ALA A 408 -14.67 -5.79 10.66
C ALA A 408 -13.76 -5.41 11.84
N THR A 409 -12.48 -5.79 11.78
CA THR A 409 -11.50 -5.51 12.84
C THR A 409 -10.31 -4.77 12.24
N TYR A 410 -9.98 -3.60 12.82
CA TYR A 410 -9.00 -2.63 12.28
C TYR A 410 -9.00 -2.57 10.75
N PRO A 411 -10.18 -2.39 10.14
CA PRO A 411 -10.30 -2.51 8.70
C PRO A 411 -9.80 -1.27 7.98
N VAL A 412 -9.25 -1.48 6.77
CA VAL A 412 -9.19 -0.44 5.74
C VAL A 412 -10.57 -0.37 5.09
N LEU A 413 -11.28 0.76 5.17
CA LEU A 413 -12.68 0.88 4.68
C LEU A 413 -12.83 1.76 3.43
N ALA A 414 -11.71 2.18 2.86
CA ALA A 414 -11.64 2.78 1.52
C ALA A 414 -10.26 2.50 0.93
N PRO A 415 -10.13 2.40 -0.40
CA PRO A 415 -8.83 2.40 -1.04
C PRO A 415 -8.04 3.67 -0.68
N LEU A 416 -6.76 3.51 -0.30
CA LEU A 416 -5.88 4.65 -0.09
C LEU A 416 -5.57 5.35 -1.43
N PRO A 417 -5.25 6.65 -1.44
CA PRO A 417 -5.08 7.43 -2.67
C PRO A 417 -4.08 6.83 -3.66
N ASN A 418 -3.01 6.19 -3.17
CA ASN A 418 -1.96 5.57 -3.98
C ASN A 418 -2.26 4.14 -4.44
N TRP A 419 -3.46 3.60 -4.15
CA TRP A 419 -3.80 2.22 -4.53
C TRP A 419 -4.25 2.07 -5.99
N GLY A 420 -4.61 3.18 -6.66
CA GLY A 420 -5.01 3.17 -8.07
C GLY A 420 -6.25 2.32 -8.40
N LEU A 421 -7.02 1.93 -7.38
CA LEU A 421 -8.24 1.15 -7.59
C LEU A 421 -9.32 2.01 -8.26
N PRO A 422 -9.98 1.51 -9.31
CA PRO A 422 -11.06 2.23 -9.96
C PRO A 422 -12.19 2.52 -8.98
N GLY A 423 -12.78 3.72 -9.06
CA GLY A 423 -13.77 4.22 -8.13
C GLY A 423 -15.00 3.32 -7.99
N GLY A 424 -15.60 3.33 -6.80
CA GLY A 424 -16.95 2.84 -6.50
C GLY A 424 -17.02 1.45 -5.84
N ARG A 425 -16.45 0.39 -6.43
CA ARG A 425 -16.73 -0.98 -5.98
C ARG A 425 -16.19 -1.31 -4.57
N PHE A 426 -14.99 -0.89 -4.24
CA PHE A 426 -14.31 -1.27 -3.00
C PHE A 426 -14.36 -0.16 -1.93
N ARG A 427 -15.51 0.53 -1.83
CA ARG A 427 -15.76 1.62 -0.90
C ARG A 427 -16.95 1.29 0.01
N PRO A 428 -16.73 0.59 1.13
CA PRO A 428 -17.77 0.24 2.09
C PRO A 428 -18.65 1.42 2.53
N ALA A 429 -18.08 2.61 2.69
CA ALA A 429 -18.83 3.82 3.05
C ALA A 429 -19.92 4.18 2.03
N GLU A 430 -19.63 4.06 0.73
CA GLU A 430 -20.61 4.32 -0.35
C GLU A 430 -21.69 3.22 -0.41
N ALA A 431 -21.31 1.99 -0.09
CA ALA A 431 -22.22 0.83 -0.11
C ALA A 431 -23.22 0.83 1.05
N LEU A 432 -22.95 1.52 2.17
CA LEU A 432 -23.80 1.54 3.38
C LEU A 432 -25.23 1.99 3.11
N ALA A 433 -25.46 2.85 2.14
CA ALA A 433 -26.83 3.29 1.80
C ALA A 433 -27.74 2.13 1.38
N HIS A 434 -27.18 1.00 0.96
CA HIS A 434 -27.88 -0.21 0.53
C HIS A 434 -27.89 -1.31 1.59
N ALA A 435 -27.14 -1.15 2.68
CA ALA A 435 -26.99 -2.19 3.72
C ALA A 435 -28.29 -2.49 4.50
N GLY A 436 -29.31 -1.61 4.41
CA GLY A 436 -30.59 -1.82 5.08
C GLY A 436 -30.46 -1.96 6.58
N ALA A 437 -31.05 -3.03 7.14
CA ALA A 437 -30.99 -3.33 8.56
C ALA A 437 -29.90 -4.33 8.96
N LEU A 438 -28.93 -4.61 8.07
CA LEU A 438 -27.82 -5.53 8.37
C LEU A 438 -27.01 -5.00 9.57
N PRO A 439 -26.89 -5.76 10.68
CA PRO A 439 -26.05 -5.36 11.79
C PRO A 439 -24.57 -5.41 11.42
N ILE A 440 -23.82 -4.38 11.80
CA ILE A 440 -22.39 -4.27 11.58
C ILE A 440 -21.68 -4.13 12.92
N VAL A 441 -20.62 -4.92 13.15
CA VAL A 441 -19.74 -4.82 14.32
C VAL A 441 -18.37 -4.36 13.85
N LEU A 442 -17.93 -3.20 14.30
CA LEU A 442 -16.66 -2.60 13.93
C LEU A 442 -15.71 -2.54 15.13
N THR A 443 -14.59 -3.24 15.09
CA THR A 443 -13.51 -3.09 16.08
C THR A 443 -12.50 -2.06 15.59
N ARG A 444 -12.39 -0.95 16.34
CA ARG A 444 -11.52 0.18 16.02
C ARG A 444 -10.38 0.26 17.03
N VAL A 445 -9.14 0.40 16.55
CA VAL A 445 -7.95 0.58 17.38
C VAL A 445 -7.59 2.06 17.46
N GLY A 446 -7.08 2.50 18.61
CA GLY A 446 -6.76 3.91 18.85
C GLY A 446 -5.35 4.30 18.39
N LEU A 447 -4.44 3.32 18.24
CA LEU A 447 -3.08 3.53 17.76
C LEU A 447 -2.95 3.06 16.29
N GLU A 448 -3.94 3.43 15.48
CA GLU A 448 -3.96 3.14 14.04
C GLU A 448 -3.16 4.19 13.26
N SER A 449 -2.67 3.81 12.06
CA SER A 449 -2.10 4.80 11.16
C SER A 449 -3.17 5.83 10.73
N PRO A 450 -2.80 7.11 10.60
CA PRO A 450 -3.76 8.17 10.28
C PRO A 450 -4.54 7.90 8.98
N GLU A 451 -3.89 7.30 7.99
CA GLU A 451 -4.49 6.99 6.69
C GLU A 451 -5.59 5.95 6.81
N ILE A 452 -5.37 4.88 7.57
CA ILE A 452 -6.37 3.84 7.80
C ILE A 452 -7.47 4.37 8.71
N ALA A 453 -7.10 5.07 9.79
CA ALA A 453 -8.07 5.69 10.71
C ALA A 453 -9.04 6.61 9.97
N ALA A 454 -8.56 7.41 9.00
CA ALA A 454 -9.39 8.29 8.20
C ALA A 454 -10.46 7.51 7.41
N THR A 455 -10.14 6.32 6.88
CA THR A 455 -11.12 5.48 6.18
C THR A 455 -12.22 4.95 7.09
N VAL A 456 -11.88 4.68 8.35
CA VAL A 456 -12.84 4.26 9.38
C VAL A 456 -13.76 5.41 9.78
N GLU A 457 -13.23 6.62 9.95
CA GLU A 457 -14.02 7.81 10.26
C GLU A 457 -14.97 8.18 9.11
N GLU A 458 -14.52 8.08 7.84
CA GLU A 458 -15.37 8.25 6.65
C GLU A 458 -16.55 7.26 6.68
N PHE A 459 -16.27 5.99 6.97
CA PHE A 459 -17.30 4.95 7.07
C PHE A 459 -18.30 5.24 8.20
N LEU A 460 -17.84 5.64 9.37
CA LEU A 460 -18.71 5.96 10.52
C LEU A 460 -19.56 7.21 10.26
N ALA A 461 -19.01 8.21 9.56
CA ALA A 461 -19.76 9.38 9.15
C ALA A 461 -20.86 9.00 8.15
N ALA A 462 -20.54 8.17 7.15
CA ALA A 462 -21.53 7.65 6.19
C ALA A 462 -22.60 6.81 6.89
N ALA A 463 -22.23 5.94 7.86
CA ALA A 463 -23.15 5.14 8.64
C ALA A 463 -24.16 6.00 9.42
N THR A 464 -23.67 7.08 10.02
CA THR A 464 -24.53 8.05 10.71
C THR A 464 -25.49 8.72 9.73
N GLY A 465 -25.02 9.10 8.55
CA GLY A 465 -25.82 9.76 7.50
C GLY A 465 -26.97 8.89 6.98
N CYS A 466 -26.73 7.59 6.76
CA CYS A 466 -27.74 6.64 6.29
C CYS A 466 -28.45 5.85 7.42
N ARG A 467 -28.11 6.10 8.69
CA ARG A 467 -28.64 5.40 9.87
C ARG A 467 -28.39 3.89 9.86
N ALA A 468 -27.24 3.45 9.35
CA ALA A 468 -26.85 2.06 9.39
C ALA A 468 -26.63 1.58 10.84
N GLN A 469 -26.90 0.29 11.10
CA GLN A 469 -26.73 -0.30 12.43
C GLN A 469 -25.27 -0.70 12.66
N VAL A 470 -24.42 0.23 13.10
CA VAL A 470 -23.02 -0.01 13.41
C VAL A 470 -22.80 0.03 14.92
N GLU A 471 -22.29 -1.07 15.47
CA GLU A 471 -21.79 -1.15 16.84
C GLU A 471 -20.27 -1.10 16.84
N VAL A 472 -19.69 -0.11 17.53
CA VAL A 472 -18.23 0.05 17.62
C VAL A 472 -17.71 -0.63 18.89
N VAL A 473 -16.63 -1.38 18.75
CA VAL A 473 -15.80 -1.90 19.84
C VAL A 473 -14.47 -1.17 19.79
N ASP A 474 -14.24 -0.25 20.72
CA ASP A 474 -12.98 0.51 20.79
C ASP A 474 -11.91 -0.26 21.56
N VAL A 475 -10.66 -0.16 21.04
CA VAL A 475 -9.41 -0.61 21.66
C VAL A 475 -8.45 0.57 21.71
N PRO A 476 -8.64 1.53 22.62
CA PRO A 476 -7.93 2.82 22.63
C PRO A 476 -6.41 2.71 22.60
N ASN A 477 -5.83 1.69 23.24
CA ASN A 477 -4.38 1.46 23.31
C ASN A 477 -3.93 0.31 22.39
N GLY A 478 -4.80 -0.15 21.48
CA GLY A 478 -4.49 -1.20 20.52
C GLY A 478 -3.89 -0.65 19.23
N HIS A 479 -2.90 -1.35 18.71
CA HIS A 479 -2.35 -1.13 17.37
C HIS A 479 -3.09 -2.00 16.33
N HIS A 480 -2.85 -1.71 15.07
CA HIS A 480 -3.25 -2.59 13.97
C HIS A 480 -2.68 -4.02 14.19
N GLY A 481 -3.54 -5.05 14.21
CA GLY A 481 -3.15 -6.42 14.56
C GLY A 481 -2.94 -6.63 16.06
N PHE A 482 -3.69 -5.92 16.91
CA PHE A 482 -3.54 -5.91 18.37
C PHE A 482 -3.59 -7.32 19.00
N GLU A 483 -4.28 -8.28 18.39
CA GLU A 483 -4.40 -9.65 18.91
C GLU A 483 -3.05 -10.38 19.04
N THR A 484 -2.04 -9.92 18.34
CA THR A 484 -0.69 -10.52 18.37
C THR A 484 0.38 -9.51 18.76
N ARG A 485 0.05 -8.20 18.74
CA ARG A 485 0.97 -7.12 19.10
C ARG A 485 0.81 -6.65 20.53
N ASP A 486 -0.42 -6.56 21.02
CA ASP A 486 -0.77 -5.96 22.30
C ASP A 486 -1.49 -6.98 23.20
N PRO A 487 -0.79 -7.95 23.82
CA PRO A 487 -1.41 -9.00 24.63
C PRO A 487 -1.86 -8.48 26.01
N THR A 488 -2.70 -7.42 26.00
CA THR A 488 -3.24 -6.74 27.19
C THR A 488 -4.62 -7.27 27.55
N ASP A 489 -5.09 -6.95 28.77
CA ASP A 489 -6.46 -7.29 29.18
C ASP A 489 -7.50 -6.50 28.36
N GLU A 490 -7.21 -5.24 28.01
CA GLU A 490 -8.06 -4.43 27.11
C GLU A 490 -8.26 -5.14 25.77
N SER A 491 -7.18 -5.68 25.18
CA SER A 491 -7.24 -6.43 23.92
C SER A 491 -8.07 -7.71 24.05
N ARG A 492 -7.90 -8.46 25.15
CA ARG A 492 -8.69 -9.68 25.44
C ARG A 492 -10.18 -9.35 25.57
N GLU A 493 -10.52 -8.33 26.34
CA GLU A 493 -11.90 -7.89 26.52
C GLU A 493 -12.52 -7.41 25.20
N ALA A 494 -11.75 -6.73 24.35
CA ALA A 494 -12.23 -6.27 23.05
C ALA A 494 -12.58 -7.44 22.14
N VAL A 495 -11.74 -8.50 22.08
CA VAL A 495 -12.06 -9.73 21.34
C VAL A 495 -13.32 -10.40 21.90
N HIS A 496 -13.43 -10.55 23.21
CA HIS A 496 -14.62 -11.13 23.84
C HIS A 496 -15.88 -10.32 23.52
N ARG A 497 -15.82 -9.00 23.59
CA ARG A 497 -16.95 -8.11 23.24
C ARG A 497 -17.36 -8.25 21.79
N ALA A 498 -16.38 -8.19 20.86
CA ALA A 498 -16.65 -8.29 19.43
C ALA A 498 -17.26 -9.66 19.08
N MET A 499 -16.64 -10.76 19.56
CA MET A 499 -17.15 -12.12 19.39
C MET A 499 -18.57 -12.27 19.96
N GLY A 500 -18.79 -11.81 21.20
CA GLY A 500 -20.10 -11.88 21.85
C GLY A 500 -21.20 -11.16 21.05
N ARG A 501 -20.90 -10.01 20.45
CA ARG A 501 -21.84 -9.25 19.59
C ARG A 501 -22.15 -10.00 18.30
N VAL A 502 -21.13 -10.49 17.59
CA VAL A 502 -21.33 -11.24 16.33
C VAL A 502 -22.08 -12.55 16.59
N LEU A 503 -21.64 -13.36 17.57
CA LEU A 503 -22.29 -14.63 17.89
C LEU A 503 -23.73 -14.44 18.39
N GLY A 504 -23.98 -13.32 19.08
CA GLY A 504 -25.35 -12.95 19.50
C GLY A 504 -26.30 -12.74 18.32
N ARG A 505 -25.83 -12.26 17.17
CA ARG A 505 -26.64 -12.08 15.94
C ARG A 505 -26.94 -13.40 15.21
N LEU A 506 -26.20 -14.45 15.53
CA LEU A 506 -26.37 -15.78 14.94
C LEU A 506 -27.27 -16.70 15.78
N ARG A 507 -27.60 -16.30 17.00
CA ARG A 507 -28.55 -17.05 17.85
C ARG A 507 -29.97 -16.92 17.29
N PRO A 508 -30.86 -17.95 17.53
CA PRO A 508 -32.24 -17.92 17.07
C PRO A 508 -33.00 -16.70 17.56
#